data_2aace3e33de60898642880ed0358f096
#
_entry.id   2aace3e33de60898642880ed0358f096
#
_cell.length_a   1.000
_cell.length_b   1.000
_cell.length_c   1.000
_cell.angle_alpha   90.00
_cell.angle_beta   90.00
_cell.angle_gamma   90.00
#
_symmetry.space_group_name_H-M   'P 1'
#
loop_
_entity.id
_entity.type
_entity.pdbx_description
1 polymer ?
#
loop_
_entity_poly.entity_id
_entity_poly.type
_entity_poly.pdbx_seq_one_letter_code
_entity_poly.pdbx_strand_id
1 'polypeptide(L)'
;MRRRGNSDVAMRFYSEAMRLGEKAVMLDRKRDLKNSIDYYAKSVEYFLAGLRRDRVTSRSRAIKNHVKEYLNRAEKLKGILHRIEELNRHRAVSHGGNGASNDLVAKRVKQLFDEAAKAIPNVKWDDVAGAGAAKDALEEAVVLPLRFPSI
;
A
#
# COMPACT_ATOMS: atom_id res chain seq x y z
N MET A 1 -14.33 16.49 -26.82
CA MET A 1 -14.83 16.67 -25.46
C MET A 1 -14.80 15.43 -24.59
N ARG A 2 -15.01 14.22 -25.11
CA ARG A 2 -14.93 12.96 -24.34
C ARG A 2 -13.52 12.64 -23.78
N ARG A 3 -12.45 13.23 -24.29
CA ARG A 3 -11.06 12.93 -23.87
C ARG A 3 -10.67 13.55 -22.52
N ARG A 4 -11.19 14.73 -22.16
CA ARG A 4 -10.93 15.37 -20.86
C ARG A 4 -11.63 14.64 -19.73
N GLY A 5 -12.87 14.22 -19.90
CA GLY A 5 -13.62 13.52 -18.86
C GLY A 5 -13.00 12.19 -18.42
N ASN A 6 -12.40 11.43 -19.36
CA ASN A 6 -11.73 10.17 -19.02
C ASN A 6 -10.43 10.38 -18.22
N SER A 7 -9.67 11.44 -18.54
CA SER A 7 -8.48 11.79 -17.77
C SER A 7 -8.81 12.23 -16.35
N ASP A 8 -9.86 13.04 -16.17
CA ASP A 8 -10.31 13.50 -14.86
C ASP A 8 -10.81 12.33 -13.99
N VAL A 9 -11.52 11.38 -14.60
CA VAL A 9 -11.96 10.15 -13.92
C VAL A 9 -10.75 9.29 -13.52
N ALA A 10 -9.76 9.12 -14.41
CA ALA A 10 -8.53 8.40 -14.08
C ALA A 10 -7.80 9.03 -12.90
N MET A 11 -7.71 10.37 -12.85
CA MET A 11 -7.05 11.09 -11.76
C MET A 11 -7.76 10.90 -10.41
N ARG A 12 -9.08 10.77 -10.40
CA ARG A 12 -9.83 10.44 -9.17
C ARG A 12 -9.47 9.04 -8.64
N PHE A 13 -9.36 8.07 -9.54
CA PHE A 13 -8.91 6.72 -9.15
C PHE A 13 -7.48 6.74 -8.60
N TYR A 14 -6.57 7.48 -9.21
CA TYR A 14 -5.19 7.61 -8.74
C TYR A 14 -5.10 8.29 -7.38
N SER A 15 -5.86 9.33 -7.17
CA SER A 15 -5.92 10.03 -5.88
C SER A 15 -6.38 9.09 -4.75
N GLU A 16 -7.43 8.33 -4.97
CA GLU A 16 -7.90 7.35 -4.00
C GLU A 16 -6.89 6.22 -3.79
N ALA A 17 -6.28 5.73 -4.86
CA ALA A 17 -5.21 4.74 -4.79
C ALA A 17 -4.03 5.22 -3.94
N MET A 18 -3.59 6.46 -4.12
CA MET A 18 -2.51 7.07 -3.33
C MET A 18 -2.89 7.18 -1.85
N ARG A 19 -4.11 7.62 -1.55
CA ARG A 19 -4.62 7.70 -0.18
C ARG A 19 -4.61 6.32 0.51
N LEU A 20 -5.06 5.30 -0.18
CA LEU A 20 -5.05 3.91 0.32
C LEU A 20 -3.62 3.39 0.48
N GLY A 21 -2.73 3.72 -0.45
CA GLY A 21 -1.32 3.36 -0.39
C GLY A 21 -0.60 4.01 0.80
N GLU A 22 -0.83 5.28 1.07
CA GLU A 22 -0.30 5.98 2.24
C GLU A 22 -0.78 5.32 3.54
N LYS A 23 -2.06 4.94 3.59
CA LYS A 23 -2.60 4.21 4.74
C LYS A 23 -1.96 2.83 4.89
N ALA A 24 -1.73 2.11 3.78
CA ALA A 24 -1.02 0.84 3.79
C ALA A 24 0.39 0.99 4.36
N VAL A 25 1.15 1.99 3.91
CA VAL A 25 2.51 2.30 4.39
C VAL A 25 2.50 2.64 5.89
N MET A 26 1.54 3.42 6.34
CA MET A 26 1.40 3.75 7.77
C MET A 26 1.16 2.51 8.62
N LEU A 27 0.28 1.61 8.19
CA LEU A 27 -0.01 0.35 8.88
C LEU A 27 1.19 -0.60 8.85
N ASP A 28 1.91 -0.64 7.73
CA ASP A 28 3.14 -1.41 7.57
C ASP A 28 4.21 -0.97 8.59
N ARG A 29 4.42 0.34 8.74
CA ARG A 29 5.32 0.91 9.76
C ARG A 29 4.88 0.56 11.19
N LYS A 30 3.59 0.47 11.43
CA LYS A 30 3.01 0.06 12.71
C LYS A 30 3.02 -1.45 12.93
N ARG A 31 3.53 -2.23 11.97
CA ARG A 31 3.58 -3.70 12.01
C ARG A 31 2.20 -4.36 11.99
N ASP A 32 1.18 -3.65 11.56
CA ASP A 32 -0.15 -4.20 11.31
C ASP A 32 -0.19 -4.82 9.91
N LEU A 33 0.43 -6.00 9.77
CA LEU A 33 0.69 -6.64 8.48
C LEU A 33 -0.60 -6.98 7.75
N LYS A 34 -1.58 -7.51 8.45
CA LYS A 34 -2.84 -7.97 7.86
C LYS A 34 -3.59 -6.81 7.20
N ASN A 35 -3.81 -5.74 7.94
CA ASN A 35 -4.50 -4.57 7.42
C ASN A 35 -3.66 -3.84 6.36
N SER A 36 -2.34 -3.81 6.53
CA SER A 36 -1.43 -3.23 5.52
C SER A 36 -1.56 -3.94 4.17
N ILE A 37 -1.55 -5.28 4.15
CA ILE A 37 -1.74 -6.09 2.93
C ILE A 37 -3.06 -5.74 2.25
N ASP A 38 -4.15 -5.66 3.00
CA ASP A 38 -5.48 -5.33 2.46
C ASP A 38 -5.50 -3.93 1.82
N TYR A 39 -4.87 -2.94 2.46
CA TYR A 39 -4.79 -1.59 1.91
C TYR A 39 -3.87 -1.47 0.69
N TYR A 40 -2.76 -2.21 0.64
CA TYR A 40 -1.94 -2.31 -0.58
C TYR A 40 -2.74 -2.90 -1.73
N ALA A 41 -3.48 -3.98 -1.50
CA ALA A 41 -4.32 -4.62 -2.50
C ALA A 41 -5.40 -3.66 -3.04
N LYS A 42 -6.11 -2.97 -2.15
CA LYS A 42 -7.11 -1.97 -2.54
C LYS A 42 -6.50 -0.82 -3.33
N SER A 43 -5.35 -0.31 -2.93
CA SER A 43 -4.62 0.73 -3.67
C SER A 43 -4.31 0.28 -5.09
N VAL A 44 -3.81 -0.94 -5.26
CA VAL A 44 -3.53 -1.52 -6.59
C VAL A 44 -4.79 -1.62 -7.45
N GLU A 45 -5.91 -2.04 -6.89
CA GLU A 45 -7.19 -2.10 -7.62
C GLU A 45 -7.61 -0.73 -8.17
N TYR A 46 -7.49 0.31 -7.36
CA TYR A 46 -7.79 1.68 -7.78
C TYR A 46 -6.81 2.20 -8.84
N PHE A 47 -5.51 1.92 -8.71
CA PHE A 47 -4.53 2.24 -9.75
C PHE A 47 -4.87 1.56 -11.08
N LEU A 48 -5.20 0.27 -11.05
CA LEU A 48 -5.58 -0.48 -12.26
C LEU A 48 -6.86 0.06 -12.90
N ALA A 49 -7.84 0.45 -12.09
CA ALA A 49 -9.07 1.08 -12.58
C ALA A 49 -8.79 2.43 -13.27
N GLY A 50 -7.88 3.22 -12.74
CA GLY A 50 -7.43 4.46 -13.36
C GLY A 50 -6.68 4.22 -14.66
N LEU A 51 -5.75 3.25 -14.70
CA LEU A 51 -4.96 2.89 -15.88
C LEU A 51 -5.83 2.48 -17.09
N ARG A 52 -6.95 1.83 -16.86
CA ARG A 52 -7.90 1.46 -17.92
C ARG A 52 -8.52 2.68 -18.62
N ARG A 53 -8.52 3.83 -17.97
CA ARG A 53 -9.12 5.07 -18.44
C ARG A 53 -8.08 6.12 -18.87
N ASP A 54 -6.84 5.96 -18.41
CA ASP A 54 -5.78 6.90 -18.68
C ASP A 54 -5.07 6.59 -20.00
N ARG A 55 -4.89 7.61 -20.82
CA ARG A 55 -4.19 7.52 -22.10
C ARG A 55 -2.83 8.24 -22.11
N VAL A 56 -2.44 8.83 -20.99
CA VAL A 56 -1.17 9.53 -20.85
C VAL A 56 -0.05 8.53 -20.54
N THR A 57 0.80 8.27 -21.51
CA THR A 57 1.81 7.20 -21.44
C THR A 57 2.84 7.39 -20.33
N SER A 58 3.33 8.62 -20.11
CA SER A 58 4.32 8.90 -19.06
C SER A 58 3.77 8.66 -17.67
N ARG A 59 2.55 9.13 -17.41
CA ARG A 59 1.85 8.91 -16.14
C ARG A 59 1.52 7.44 -15.94
N SER A 60 1.05 6.75 -16.96
CA SER A 60 0.77 5.31 -16.90
C SER A 60 1.99 4.48 -16.54
N ARG A 61 3.17 4.89 -17.00
CA ARG A 61 4.44 4.23 -16.64
C ARG A 61 4.75 4.39 -15.16
N ALA A 62 4.64 5.61 -14.63
CA ALA A 62 4.84 5.88 -13.19
C ALA A 62 3.86 5.08 -12.32
N ILE A 63 2.58 5.04 -12.69
CA ILE A 63 1.55 4.26 -11.99
C ILE A 63 1.86 2.76 -12.03
N LYS A 64 2.28 2.21 -13.15
CA LYS A 64 2.67 0.79 -13.24
C LYS A 64 3.83 0.45 -12.32
N ASN A 65 4.78 1.35 -12.14
CA ASN A 65 5.87 1.17 -11.20
C ASN A 65 5.36 1.12 -9.74
N HIS A 66 4.48 2.02 -9.35
CA HIS A 66 3.84 1.99 -8.02
C HIS A 66 3.04 0.72 -7.79
N VAL A 67 2.26 0.29 -8.77
CA VAL A 67 1.52 -0.98 -8.72
C VAL A 67 2.46 -2.15 -8.47
N LYS A 68 3.56 -2.21 -9.19
CA LYS A 68 4.58 -3.25 -9.01
C LYS A 68 5.20 -3.24 -7.63
N GLU A 69 5.58 -2.07 -7.12
CA GLU A 69 6.13 -1.92 -5.77
C GLU A 69 5.15 -2.38 -4.69
N TYR A 70 3.89 -1.98 -4.79
CA TYR A 70 2.86 -2.35 -3.83
C TYR A 70 2.52 -3.84 -3.87
N LEU A 71 2.46 -4.43 -5.06
CA LEU A 71 2.26 -5.88 -5.20
C LEU A 71 3.43 -6.66 -4.60
N ASN A 72 4.66 -6.28 -4.91
CA ASN A 72 5.85 -6.91 -4.34
C ASN A 72 5.86 -6.79 -2.82
N ARG A 73 5.50 -5.62 -2.29
CA ARG A 73 5.42 -5.41 -0.85
C ARG A 73 4.35 -6.28 -0.21
N ALA A 74 3.14 -6.32 -0.76
CA ALA A 74 2.05 -7.14 -0.26
C ALA A 74 2.42 -8.63 -0.23
N GLU A 75 3.04 -9.14 -1.29
CA GLU A 75 3.49 -10.53 -1.35
C GLU A 75 4.57 -10.83 -0.30
N LYS A 76 5.51 -9.92 -0.10
CA LYS A 76 6.53 -10.04 0.94
C LYS A 76 5.91 -10.07 2.34
N LEU A 77 4.95 -9.19 2.62
CA LEU A 77 4.24 -9.15 3.90
C LEU A 77 3.40 -10.40 4.14
N LYS A 78 2.74 -10.94 3.11
CA LYS A 78 2.04 -12.25 3.20
C LYS A 78 2.99 -13.37 3.60
N GLY A 79 4.17 -13.42 3.00
CA GLY A 79 5.19 -14.42 3.34
C GLY A 79 5.64 -14.30 4.82
N ILE A 80 5.86 -13.09 5.31
CA ILE A 80 6.22 -12.83 6.70
C ILE A 80 5.08 -13.23 7.64
N LEU A 81 3.86 -12.82 7.33
CA LEU A 81 2.67 -13.17 8.12
C LEU A 81 2.49 -14.68 8.23
N HIS A 82 2.63 -15.39 7.13
CA HIS A 82 2.57 -16.86 7.10
C HIS A 82 3.62 -17.50 8.00
N ARG A 83 4.87 -17.03 7.96
CA ARG A 83 5.94 -17.52 8.84
C ARG A 83 5.65 -17.26 10.31
N ILE A 84 5.12 -16.10 10.65
CA ILE A 84 4.72 -15.76 12.02
C ILE A 84 3.61 -16.69 12.51
N GLU A 85 2.61 -16.94 11.68
CA GLU A 85 1.50 -17.85 11.98
C GLU A 85 1.99 -19.29 12.20
N GLU A 86 2.91 -19.76 11.38
CA GLU A 86 3.55 -21.08 11.54
C GLU A 86 4.32 -21.17 12.86
N LEU A 87 5.15 -20.18 13.17
CA LEU A 87 5.91 -20.15 14.43
C LEU A 87 4.98 -20.15 15.65
N ASN A 88 3.90 -19.40 15.60
CA ASN A 88 2.91 -19.36 16.66
C ASN A 88 2.14 -20.68 16.79
N ARG A 89 1.87 -21.34 15.68
CA ARG A 89 1.21 -22.66 15.65
C ARG A 89 2.09 -23.73 16.27
N HIS A 90 3.38 -23.76 15.95
CA HIS A 90 4.35 -24.67 16.57
C HIS A 90 4.50 -24.43 18.06
N ARG A 91 4.47 -23.16 18.50
CA ARG A 91 4.47 -22.78 19.91
C ARG A 91 3.26 -23.33 20.66
N ALA A 92 2.06 -23.28 20.06
CA ALA A 92 0.81 -23.77 20.67
C ALA A 92 0.79 -25.30 20.82
N VAL A 93 1.44 -26.04 19.89
CA VAL A 93 1.52 -27.52 19.93
C VAL A 93 2.56 -28.00 20.96
N SER A 94 3.58 -27.22 21.24
CA SER A 94 4.63 -27.54 22.25
C SER A 94 4.18 -27.18 23.68
N HIS A 95 3.06 -27.74 24.13
CA HIS A 95 2.61 -27.62 25.51
C HIS A 95 3.57 -28.36 26.46
N GLY A 96 4.54 -27.66 27.01
CA GLY A 96 5.50 -28.19 27.97
C GLY A 96 6.97 -27.80 27.71
N GLY A 97 7.23 -27.01 26.67
CA GLY A 97 8.57 -26.53 26.36
C GLY A 97 8.99 -25.35 27.25
N ASN A 98 10.18 -25.45 27.81
CA ASN A 98 10.89 -24.45 28.60
C ASN A 98 10.80 -23.02 28.02
N GLY A 99 10.81 -22.00 28.88
CA GLY A 99 10.81 -20.58 28.50
C GLY A 99 11.83 -20.19 27.40
N ALA A 100 12.92 -20.93 27.24
CA ALA A 100 13.92 -20.77 26.21
C ALA A 100 13.35 -20.91 24.77
N SER A 101 12.38 -21.79 24.55
CA SER A 101 11.74 -21.97 23.23
C SER A 101 10.87 -20.76 22.86
N ASN A 102 10.20 -20.17 23.83
CA ASN A 102 9.39 -18.96 23.64
C ASN A 102 10.25 -17.73 23.30
N ASP A 103 11.41 -17.61 23.93
CA ASP A 103 12.35 -16.51 23.65
C ASP A 103 12.95 -16.61 22.25
N LEU A 104 13.24 -17.81 21.75
CA LEU A 104 13.74 -18.03 20.39
C LEU A 104 12.68 -17.66 19.34
N VAL A 105 11.44 -18.02 19.57
CA VAL A 105 10.32 -17.64 18.68
C VAL A 105 10.15 -16.12 18.66
N ALA A 106 10.14 -15.48 19.83
CA ALA A 106 10.02 -14.03 19.96
C ALA A 106 11.16 -13.30 19.23
N LYS A 107 12.41 -13.78 19.37
CA LYS A 107 13.56 -13.25 18.62
C LYS A 107 13.39 -13.40 17.12
N ARG A 108 12.94 -14.55 16.67
CA ARG A 108 12.74 -14.81 15.23
C ARG A 108 11.66 -13.91 14.64
N VAL A 109 10.54 -13.77 15.32
CA VAL A 109 9.45 -12.87 14.93
C VAL A 109 9.96 -11.42 14.84
N LYS A 110 10.72 -10.95 15.84
CA LYS A 110 11.31 -9.62 15.83
C LYS A 110 12.25 -9.42 14.63
N GLN A 111 13.11 -10.38 14.33
CA GLN A 111 14.01 -10.34 13.16
C GLN A 111 13.21 -10.20 11.84
N LEU A 112 12.14 -10.96 11.69
CA LEU A 112 11.28 -10.87 10.50
C LEU A 112 10.66 -9.48 10.33
N PHE A 113 10.22 -8.86 11.42
CA PHE A 113 9.71 -7.49 11.38
C PHE A 113 10.81 -6.47 11.07
N ASP A 114 11.99 -6.62 11.64
CA ASP A 114 13.12 -5.71 11.39
C ASP A 114 13.61 -5.80 9.94
N GLU A 115 13.66 -7.00 9.36
CA GLU A 115 13.93 -7.18 7.93
C GLU A 115 12.84 -6.55 7.05
N ALA A 116 11.58 -6.73 7.43
CA ALA A 116 10.45 -6.16 6.70
C ALA A 116 10.48 -4.63 6.70
N ALA A 117 10.85 -4.01 7.81
CA ALA A 117 10.88 -2.56 7.94
C ALA A 117 11.84 -1.85 6.98
N LYS A 118 12.88 -2.55 6.50
CA LYS A 118 13.89 -1.98 5.60
C LYS A 118 13.39 -1.72 4.17
N ALA A 119 12.30 -2.36 3.76
CA ALA A 119 11.82 -2.34 2.37
C ALA A 119 10.42 -1.71 2.21
N ILE A 120 10.03 -0.84 3.14
CA ILE A 120 8.74 -0.12 3.07
C ILE A 120 8.78 0.88 1.89
N PRO A 121 7.80 0.85 0.97
CA PRO A 121 7.75 1.77 -0.15
C PRO A 121 7.69 3.24 0.31
N ASN A 122 8.43 4.10 -0.39
CA ASN A 122 8.35 5.54 -0.21
C ASN A 122 7.47 6.11 -1.32
N VAL A 123 6.27 6.56 -0.95
CA VAL A 123 5.30 7.11 -1.89
C VAL A 123 5.57 8.59 -2.12
N LYS A 124 5.84 8.96 -3.37
CA LYS A 124 5.97 10.36 -3.79
C LYS A 124 4.88 10.70 -4.78
N TRP A 125 4.06 11.68 -4.46
CA TRP A 125 3.01 12.20 -5.33
C TRP A 125 3.55 12.76 -6.65
N ASP A 126 4.75 13.30 -6.64
CA ASP A 126 5.40 13.92 -7.79
C ASP A 126 5.57 12.95 -8.97
N ASP A 127 5.77 11.67 -8.69
CA ASP A 127 5.90 10.61 -9.71
C ASP A 127 4.59 10.35 -10.47
N VAL A 128 3.45 10.63 -9.84
CA VAL A 128 2.11 10.37 -10.40
C VAL A 128 1.52 11.62 -11.05
N ALA A 129 1.64 12.76 -10.41
CA ALA A 129 0.99 14.00 -10.82
C ALA A 129 1.86 14.91 -11.72
N GLY A 130 3.17 14.65 -11.84
CA GLY A 130 4.09 15.56 -12.49
C GLY A 130 4.37 16.79 -11.62
N ALA A 131 4.56 17.97 -12.19
CA ALA A 131 4.89 19.18 -11.45
C ALA A 131 3.82 19.62 -10.43
N GLY A 132 4.25 20.33 -9.37
CA GLY A 132 3.44 20.70 -8.18
C GLY A 132 2.07 21.33 -8.45
N ALA A 133 1.90 22.04 -9.57
CA ALA A 133 0.61 22.61 -9.97
C ALA A 133 -0.50 21.56 -10.22
N ALA A 134 -0.13 20.38 -10.72
CA ALA A 134 -1.06 19.27 -10.92
C ALA A 134 -1.47 18.62 -9.60
N LYS A 135 -0.59 18.62 -8.61
CA LYS A 135 -0.86 18.15 -7.25
C LYS A 135 -1.88 19.04 -6.54
N ASP A 136 -1.69 20.36 -6.60
CA ASP A 136 -2.60 21.34 -6.00
C ASP A 136 -3.99 21.26 -6.65
N ALA A 137 -4.07 21.15 -7.96
CA ALA A 137 -5.33 20.95 -8.69
C ALA A 137 -6.03 19.63 -8.32
N LEU A 138 -5.28 18.57 -8.04
CA LEU A 138 -5.80 17.27 -7.57
C LEU A 138 -6.33 17.36 -6.14
N GLU A 139 -5.61 18.00 -5.24
CA GLU A 139 -6.06 18.21 -3.87
C GLU A 139 -7.32 19.06 -3.82
N GLU A 140 -7.39 20.13 -4.61
CA GLU A 140 -8.56 21.01 -4.68
C GLU A 140 -9.77 20.32 -5.34
N ALA A 141 -9.57 19.57 -6.42
CA ALA A 141 -10.67 18.93 -7.15
C ALA A 141 -11.23 17.67 -6.47
N VAL A 142 -10.44 16.96 -5.68
CA VAL A 142 -10.81 15.64 -5.14
C VAL A 142 -10.92 15.61 -3.62
N VAL A 143 -10.03 16.30 -2.91
CA VAL A 143 -10.03 16.28 -1.44
C VAL A 143 -11.13 17.16 -0.85
N LEU A 144 -11.38 18.31 -1.45
CA LEU A 144 -12.45 19.23 -1.00
C LEU A 144 -13.85 18.63 -1.11
N PRO A 145 -14.27 18.01 -2.24
CA PRO A 145 -15.59 17.39 -2.33
C PRO A 145 -15.78 16.16 -1.45
N LEU A 146 -14.70 15.44 -1.14
CA LEU A 146 -14.74 14.27 -0.25
C LEU A 146 -14.77 14.64 1.24
N ARG A 147 -14.14 15.75 1.62
CA ARG A 147 -14.17 16.27 2.99
C ARG A 147 -15.43 17.09 3.30
N PHE A 148 -15.99 17.73 2.30
CA PHE A 148 -17.15 18.64 2.44
C PHE A 148 -18.17 18.37 1.33
N PRO A 149 -18.94 17.25 1.42
CA PRO A 149 -19.88 16.88 0.36
C PRO A 149 -21.06 17.84 0.20
N SER A 150 -21.23 18.79 1.10
CA SER A 150 -22.32 19.79 1.08
C SER A 150 -21.95 21.15 0.46
N ILE A 151 -20.75 21.28 -0.09
CA ILE A 151 -20.32 22.42 -0.87
C ILE A 151 -20.21 22.00 -2.33
#